data_8d25d0c35396fcc2af2ebbc240bfb01f
#
_entry.id   8d25d0c35396fcc2af2ebbc240bfb01f
#
_cell.length_a   1.000
_cell.length_b   1.000
_cell.length_c   1.000
_cell.angle_alpha   90.00
_cell.angle_beta   90.00
_cell.angle_gamma   90.00
#
_symmetry.space_group_name_H-M   'P 1'
#
loop_
_entity.id
_entity.type
_entity.pdbx_description
1 polymer ?
#
loop_
_entity_poly.entity_id
_entity_poly.type
_entity_poly.pdbx_seq_one_letter_code
_entity_poly.pdbx_strand_id
1 'polypeptide(L)'
;MAYHEKSLWQVVKGYFNALPDKENEKETIRQISSGVTFHGANLWVLIFAILIASLGLNVNSTAVIIGAMLISPLMGPIIGMGLAVGITDLELLKRSATNYLVATVISVLTATLYFIITPLTEAQSELLARTSPTLYDVLIALFGGAAGILALCTKKGKGNVLPGVAIATALMPPLCTAGYGLAVGNLSYFFGAFYLYFINTVFIALATFFGVRMLRFKRKDTVDTARLAIVNRYIIGAVVLTMLPATYMTVQIVRESVQENNILKFVKNEFETKGAQIISHKIDDKSSALNIVTVGKRLTDAEISDARKRMDEYKLEQFKLNVIQGTQTDSLMLSQMLNVNGNSGQAKNTTLLEQADQIQALKAKNESYERLPRLANDMRKEILAVCPQATSISLTNVAEARVDTTTTTHYVMAVVDCKRKLSVADKNRLHQWLRARLKADSLRLIVE
;
A
#
# COMPACT_ATOMS: atom_id res chain seq x y z
N MET A 1 -43.49 -32.18 34.65
CA MET A 1 -42.35 -31.29 34.40
C MET A 1 -42.50 -30.76 32.99
N ALA A 2 -42.97 -29.53 32.83
CA ALA A 2 -43.14 -28.89 31.51
C ALA A 2 -41.77 -28.37 31.03
N TYR A 3 -41.19 -29.02 30.05
CA TYR A 3 -40.06 -28.46 29.30
C TYR A 3 -40.58 -27.27 28.50
N HIS A 4 -40.36 -26.05 29.00
CA HIS A 4 -40.53 -24.84 28.20
C HIS A 4 -39.46 -24.86 27.09
N GLU A 5 -39.85 -25.17 25.87
CA GLU A 5 -39.03 -24.95 24.68
C GLU A 5 -38.65 -23.47 24.63
N LYS A 6 -37.39 -23.19 24.95
CA LYS A 6 -36.85 -21.82 24.79
C LYS A 6 -36.89 -21.53 23.29
N SER A 7 -37.61 -20.48 22.92
CA SER A 7 -37.60 -19.97 21.55
C SER A 7 -36.15 -19.80 21.07
N LEU A 8 -35.85 -20.16 19.81
CA LEU A 8 -34.53 -19.97 19.18
C LEU A 8 -33.96 -18.60 19.47
N TRP A 9 -34.79 -17.58 19.48
CA TRP A 9 -34.43 -16.18 19.82
C TRP A 9 -33.93 -16.02 21.27
N GLN A 10 -34.51 -16.74 22.21
CA GLN A 10 -34.08 -16.74 23.63
C GLN A 10 -32.74 -17.48 23.80
N VAL A 11 -32.52 -18.54 23.03
CA VAL A 11 -31.24 -19.27 23.02
C VAL A 11 -30.12 -18.37 22.43
N VAL A 12 -30.37 -17.78 21.27
CA VAL A 12 -29.42 -16.87 20.64
C VAL A 12 -29.09 -15.65 21.54
N LYS A 13 -30.12 -15.04 22.15
CA LYS A 13 -29.94 -13.96 23.11
C LYS A 13 -29.12 -14.37 24.34
N GLY A 14 -29.22 -15.63 24.75
CA GLY A 14 -28.43 -16.22 25.84
C GLY A 14 -26.91 -16.28 25.49
N TYR A 15 -26.57 -16.68 24.27
CA TYR A 15 -25.16 -16.73 23.81
C TYR A 15 -24.50 -15.36 23.76
N PHE A 16 -25.24 -14.30 23.40
CA PHE A 16 -24.72 -12.94 23.33
C PHE A 16 -24.80 -12.15 24.66
N ASN A 17 -25.29 -12.77 25.72
CA ASN A 17 -25.41 -12.12 27.02
C ASN A 17 -24.11 -12.20 27.81
N ALA A 18 -23.33 -11.13 27.84
CA ALA A 18 -22.07 -11.03 28.58
C ALA A 18 -22.25 -10.74 30.08
N LEU A 19 -23.49 -10.46 30.56
CA LEU A 19 -23.75 -10.10 31.96
C LEU A 19 -23.40 -11.20 32.97
N PRO A 20 -23.63 -12.50 32.68
CA PRO A 20 -23.25 -13.58 33.61
C PRO A 20 -21.75 -13.76 33.81
N ASP A 21 -20.96 -13.36 32.78
CA ASP A 21 -19.50 -13.47 32.80
C ASP A 21 -18.83 -12.21 33.39
N LYS A 22 -19.63 -11.18 33.78
CA LYS A 22 -19.15 -9.94 34.38
C LYS A 22 -18.31 -10.21 35.63
N GLU A 23 -17.16 -9.56 35.70
CA GLU A 23 -16.30 -9.58 36.88
C GLU A 23 -16.77 -8.60 37.97
N ASN A 24 -16.17 -8.69 39.15
CA ASN A 24 -16.46 -7.76 40.24
C ASN A 24 -16.14 -6.33 39.79
N GLU A 25 -17.16 -5.47 39.85
CA GLU A 25 -17.04 -4.06 39.41
C GLU A 25 -15.90 -3.32 40.10
N LYS A 26 -15.75 -3.51 41.41
CA LYS A 26 -14.71 -2.84 42.19
C LYS A 26 -13.32 -3.23 41.75
N GLU A 27 -13.14 -4.54 41.44
CA GLU A 27 -11.85 -5.06 40.98
C GLU A 27 -11.52 -4.56 39.57
N THR A 28 -12.51 -4.57 38.66
CA THR A 28 -12.35 -4.05 37.31
C THR A 28 -12.00 -2.55 37.32
N ILE A 29 -12.72 -1.75 38.10
CA ILE A 29 -12.46 -0.31 38.26
C ILE A 29 -11.04 -0.09 38.82
N ARG A 30 -10.64 -0.88 39.83
CA ARG A 30 -9.30 -0.81 40.42
C ARG A 30 -8.21 -1.14 39.39
N GLN A 31 -8.39 -2.21 38.64
CA GLN A 31 -7.45 -2.66 37.60
C GLN A 31 -7.29 -1.58 36.51
N ILE A 32 -8.39 -1.04 35.98
CA ILE A 32 -8.34 0.01 34.96
C ILE A 32 -7.69 1.27 35.55
N SER A 33 -8.09 1.68 36.77
CA SER A 33 -7.54 2.88 37.44
C SER A 33 -6.03 2.76 37.73
N SER A 34 -5.53 1.56 38.04
CA SER A 34 -4.09 1.34 38.21
C SER A 34 -3.33 1.47 36.91
N GLY A 35 -3.92 1.04 35.79
CA GLY A 35 -3.34 1.16 34.43
C GLY A 35 -3.32 2.58 33.88
N VAL A 36 -4.06 3.52 34.50
CA VAL A 36 -4.07 4.95 34.08
C VAL A 36 -2.77 5.65 34.49
N THR A 37 -2.04 5.16 35.49
CA THR A 37 -0.91 5.87 36.09
C THR A 37 0.35 5.76 35.23
N PHE A 38 0.87 6.91 34.78
CA PHE A 38 2.09 7.02 33.97
C PHE A 38 3.24 7.57 34.82
N HIS A 39 3.86 6.71 35.64
CA HIS A 39 5.01 7.07 36.46
C HIS A 39 6.05 5.95 36.43
N GLY A 40 7.32 6.31 36.56
CA GLY A 40 8.42 5.38 36.67
C GLY A 40 8.55 4.42 35.47
N ALA A 41 8.46 3.13 35.73
CA ALA A 41 8.68 2.10 34.71
C ALA A 41 7.76 2.22 33.48
N ASN A 42 6.48 2.57 33.68
CA ASN A 42 5.53 2.70 32.56
C ASN A 42 5.93 3.79 31.57
N LEU A 43 6.58 4.86 32.02
CA LEU A 43 7.07 5.92 31.16
C LEU A 43 8.27 5.43 30.32
N TRP A 44 9.20 4.72 30.91
CA TRP A 44 10.33 4.13 30.19
C TRP A 44 9.87 3.08 29.16
N VAL A 45 8.92 2.23 29.55
CA VAL A 45 8.31 1.26 28.63
C VAL A 45 7.68 1.97 27.44
N LEU A 46 6.97 3.10 27.66
CA LEU A 46 6.42 3.91 26.58
C LEU A 46 7.52 4.44 25.65
N ILE A 47 8.58 5.02 26.20
CA ILE A 47 9.70 5.56 25.40
C ILE A 47 10.32 4.46 24.54
N PHE A 48 10.65 3.30 25.13
CA PHE A 48 11.22 2.18 24.38
C PHE A 48 10.24 1.64 23.31
N ALA A 49 8.96 1.54 23.64
CA ALA A 49 7.95 1.13 22.69
C ALA A 49 7.86 2.09 21.49
N ILE A 50 7.89 3.42 21.72
CA ILE A 50 7.91 4.44 20.67
C ILE A 50 9.17 4.34 19.81
N LEU A 51 10.33 4.12 20.41
CA LEU A 51 11.59 3.94 19.68
C LEU A 51 11.54 2.69 18.77
N ILE A 52 11.06 1.55 19.32
CA ILE A 52 10.91 0.31 18.53
C ILE A 52 9.88 0.50 17.40
N ALA A 53 8.77 1.18 17.67
CA ALA A 53 7.77 1.47 16.64
C ALA A 53 8.31 2.39 15.55
N SER A 54 9.05 3.43 15.93
CA SER A 54 9.69 4.36 14.99
C SER A 54 10.74 3.66 14.13
N LEU A 55 11.54 2.75 14.73
CA LEU A 55 12.43 1.86 13.99
C LEU A 55 11.64 0.98 13.00
N GLY A 56 10.58 0.34 13.46
CA GLY A 56 9.72 -0.51 12.62
C GLY A 56 9.11 0.23 11.44
N LEU A 57 8.64 1.47 11.66
CA LEU A 57 8.11 2.36 10.63
C LEU A 57 9.20 2.76 9.62
N ASN A 58 10.39 3.04 10.11
CA ASN A 58 11.52 3.47 9.28
C ASN A 58 12.04 2.35 8.36
N VAL A 59 12.08 1.11 8.85
CA VAL A 59 12.48 -0.07 8.06
C VAL A 59 11.30 -0.74 7.36
N ASN A 60 10.11 -0.16 7.42
CA ASN A 60 8.86 -0.66 6.81
C ASN A 60 8.51 -2.09 7.27
N SER A 61 8.76 -2.42 8.54
CA SER A 61 8.52 -3.75 9.12
C SER A 61 7.27 -3.77 10.00
N THR A 62 6.16 -4.22 9.44
CA THR A 62 4.87 -4.34 10.13
C THR A 62 4.97 -5.23 11.38
N ALA A 63 5.78 -6.30 11.34
CA ALA A 63 5.98 -7.19 12.47
C ALA A 63 6.62 -6.50 13.68
N VAL A 64 7.65 -5.67 13.46
CA VAL A 64 8.31 -4.88 14.51
C VAL A 64 7.34 -3.85 15.09
N ILE A 65 6.57 -3.19 14.24
CA ILE A 65 5.55 -2.22 14.66
C ILE A 65 4.52 -2.89 15.56
N ILE A 66 3.97 -4.07 15.18
CA ILE A 66 3.02 -4.83 16.00
C ILE A 66 3.66 -5.23 17.34
N GLY A 67 4.90 -5.70 17.35
CA GLY A 67 5.62 -6.03 18.58
C GLY A 67 5.73 -4.84 19.54
N ALA A 68 6.06 -3.66 19.03
CA ALA A 68 6.13 -2.42 19.81
C ALA A 68 4.76 -2.04 20.41
N MET A 69 3.69 -2.19 19.64
CA MET A 69 2.31 -1.90 20.08
C MET A 69 1.88 -2.75 21.27
N LEU A 70 2.30 -4.03 21.31
CA LEU A 70 1.94 -4.95 22.38
C LEU A 70 2.48 -4.56 23.77
N ILE A 71 3.61 -3.88 23.80
CA ILE A 71 4.24 -3.43 25.07
C ILE A 71 3.83 -2.02 25.47
N SER A 72 3.11 -1.29 24.60
CA SER A 72 2.75 0.11 24.84
C SER A 72 1.67 0.28 25.91
N PRO A 73 1.90 1.11 26.94
CA PRO A 73 0.94 1.37 28.00
C PRO A 73 -0.10 2.45 27.66
N LEU A 74 -0.18 2.94 26.39
CA LEU A 74 -1.09 4.02 25.97
C LEU A 74 -2.59 3.71 26.17
N MET A 75 -2.96 2.43 26.20
CA MET A 75 -4.33 1.98 26.31
C MET A 75 -4.97 2.38 27.65
N GLY A 76 -4.21 2.35 28.76
CA GLY A 76 -4.72 2.58 30.11
C GLY A 76 -5.47 3.89 30.28
N PRO A 77 -4.87 5.04 29.98
CA PRO A 77 -5.53 6.35 30.09
C PRO A 77 -6.79 6.49 29.24
N ILE A 78 -6.82 5.91 28.03
CA ILE A 78 -7.95 6.02 27.10
C ILE A 78 -9.15 5.22 27.58
N ILE A 79 -8.92 3.96 27.98
CA ILE A 79 -9.97 3.14 28.61
C ILE A 79 -10.42 3.78 29.94
N GLY A 80 -9.46 4.34 30.68
CA GLY A 80 -9.75 5.08 31.91
C GLY A 80 -10.70 6.27 31.69
N MET A 81 -10.53 7.03 30.61
CA MET A 81 -11.46 8.10 30.23
C MET A 81 -12.86 7.56 29.92
N GLY A 82 -12.98 6.53 29.09
CA GLY A 82 -14.26 5.91 28.74
C GLY A 82 -14.99 5.32 29.96
N LEU A 83 -14.26 4.63 30.84
CA LEU A 83 -14.78 4.12 32.11
C LEU A 83 -15.26 5.27 33.01
N ALA A 84 -14.43 6.28 33.20
CA ALA A 84 -14.73 7.42 34.07
C ALA A 84 -16.04 8.12 33.69
N VAL A 85 -16.24 8.31 32.39
CA VAL A 85 -17.49 8.82 31.84
C VAL A 85 -18.66 7.85 32.09
N GLY A 86 -18.44 6.54 31.89
CA GLY A 86 -19.47 5.50 32.08
C GLY A 86 -19.99 5.41 33.52
N ILE A 87 -19.11 5.54 34.50
CA ILE A 87 -19.44 5.50 35.95
C ILE A 87 -19.61 6.88 36.56
N THR A 88 -19.43 7.96 35.76
CA THR A 88 -19.53 9.36 36.23
C THR A 88 -18.51 9.72 37.31
N ASP A 89 -17.24 9.29 37.15
CA ASP A 89 -16.14 9.63 38.05
C ASP A 89 -15.25 10.72 37.43
N LEU A 90 -15.50 11.98 37.85
CA LEU A 90 -14.77 13.15 37.33
C LEU A 90 -13.30 13.18 37.76
N GLU A 91 -12.96 12.61 38.90
CA GLU A 91 -11.57 12.55 39.39
C GLU A 91 -10.75 11.59 38.51
N LEU A 92 -11.31 10.40 38.24
CA LEU A 92 -10.70 9.44 37.32
C LEU A 92 -10.58 10.02 35.92
N LEU A 93 -11.61 10.76 35.42
CA LEU A 93 -11.58 11.41 34.12
C LEU A 93 -10.43 12.41 34.02
N LYS A 94 -10.30 13.32 35.00
CA LYS A 94 -9.23 14.32 35.04
C LYS A 94 -7.85 13.65 35.07
N ARG A 95 -7.68 12.64 35.91
CA ARG A 95 -6.41 11.89 36.04
C ARG A 95 -6.08 11.16 34.72
N SER A 96 -7.05 10.50 34.10
CA SER A 96 -6.88 9.80 32.83
C SER A 96 -6.52 10.78 31.71
N ALA A 97 -7.22 11.91 31.59
CA ALA A 97 -6.95 12.92 30.57
C ALA A 97 -5.55 13.56 30.75
N THR A 98 -5.15 13.86 32.00
CA THR A 98 -3.80 14.40 32.25
C THR A 98 -2.71 13.40 31.86
N ASN A 99 -2.84 12.14 32.27
CA ASN A 99 -1.85 11.10 31.92
C ASN A 99 -1.83 10.79 30.41
N TYR A 100 -2.99 10.86 29.73
CA TYR A 100 -3.09 10.75 28.28
C TYR A 100 -2.31 11.88 27.58
N LEU A 101 -2.48 13.13 28.01
CA LEU A 101 -1.76 14.27 27.44
C LEU A 101 -0.24 14.14 27.66
N VAL A 102 0.20 13.78 28.86
CA VAL A 102 1.61 13.56 29.18
C VAL A 102 2.18 12.45 28.28
N ALA A 103 1.50 11.31 28.18
CA ALA A 103 1.92 10.21 27.33
C ALA A 103 2.01 10.61 25.85
N THR A 104 1.04 11.37 25.35
CA THR A 104 1.02 11.88 23.97
C THR A 104 2.22 12.78 23.69
N VAL A 105 2.45 13.78 24.55
CA VAL A 105 3.57 14.73 24.38
C VAL A 105 4.91 13.99 24.39
N ILE A 106 5.12 13.10 25.36
CA ILE A 106 6.39 12.34 25.47
C ILE A 106 6.56 11.43 24.25
N SER A 107 5.48 10.78 23.77
CA SER A 107 5.53 9.92 22.59
C SER A 107 5.93 10.69 21.33
N VAL A 108 5.29 11.85 21.10
CA VAL A 108 5.61 12.69 19.94
C VAL A 108 7.04 13.21 20.03
N LEU A 109 7.47 13.70 21.20
CA LEU A 109 8.85 14.19 21.40
C LEU A 109 9.88 13.08 21.18
N THR A 110 9.64 11.87 21.72
CA THR A 110 10.54 10.71 21.54
C THR A 110 10.64 10.33 20.07
N ALA A 111 9.50 10.25 19.36
CA ALA A 111 9.50 9.93 17.93
C ALA A 111 10.19 11.02 17.11
N THR A 112 9.92 12.30 17.41
CA THR A 112 10.57 13.43 16.73
C THR A 112 12.09 13.37 16.91
N LEU A 113 12.56 13.15 18.14
CA LEU A 113 14.00 13.04 18.43
C LEU A 113 14.63 11.87 17.67
N TYR A 114 13.96 10.72 17.61
CA TYR A 114 14.42 9.56 16.85
C TYR A 114 14.59 9.90 15.36
N PHE A 115 13.59 10.50 14.74
CA PHE A 115 13.61 10.80 13.30
C PHE A 115 14.57 11.96 12.95
N ILE A 116 14.87 12.87 13.86
CA ILE A 116 15.92 13.90 13.66
C ILE A 116 17.32 13.26 13.64
N ILE A 117 17.56 12.26 14.51
CA ILE A 117 18.87 11.61 14.61
C ILE A 117 19.09 10.60 13.48
N THR A 118 18.02 10.01 12.96
CA THR A 118 18.11 8.96 11.95
C THR A 118 18.39 9.54 10.56
N PRO A 119 19.38 9.00 9.81
CA PRO A 119 19.74 9.51 8.48
C PRO A 119 18.73 9.14 7.38
N LEU A 120 17.79 8.21 7.66
CA LEU A 120 16.77 7.77 6.71
C LEU A 120 15.59 8.75 6.72
N THR A 121 15.54 9.63 5.72
CA THR A 121 14.54 10.71 5.63
C THR A 121 13.36 10.39 4.71
N GLU A 122 13.40 9.30 3.96
CA GLU A 122 12.33 8.92 3.04
C GLU A 122 11.12 8.35 3.77
N ALA A 123 9.93 8.91 3.46
CA ALA A 123 8.68 8.44 4.02
C ALA A 123 8.31 7.07 3.46
N GLN A 124 8.40 6.03 4.27
CA GLN A 124 8.00 4.67 3.93
C GLN A 124 6.48 4.53 3.84
N SER A 125 6.00 3.49 3.15
CA SER A 125 4.57 3.26 2.92
C SER A 125 3.76 3.13 4.21
N GLU A 126 4.30 2.48 5.25
CA GLU A 126 3.66 2.36 6.56
C GLU A 126 3.49 3.71 7.28
N LEU A 127 4.45 4.64 7.11
CA LEU A 127 4.34 6.01 7.61
C LEU A 127 3.23 6.78 6.87
N LEU A 128 3.26 6.73 5.53
CA LEU A 128 2.29 7.46 4.70
C LEU A 128 0.86 6.96 4.91
N ALA A 129 0.67 5.66 5.12
CA ALA A 129 -0.65 5.08 5.41
C ALA A 129 -1.31 5.66 6.68
N ARG A 130 -0.56 6.29 7.58
CA ARG A 130 -1.08 6.89 8.82
C ARG A 130 -1.32 8.40 8.72
N THR A 131 -1.05 9.01 7.59
CA THR A 131 -1.26 10.46 7.39
C THR A 131 -2.67 10.81 6.92
N SER A 132 -3.44 9.81 6.46
CA SER A 132 -4.78 10.00 5.90
C SER A 132 -5.78 9.10 6.63
N PRO A 133 -6.56 9.64 7.59
CA PRO A 133 -7.54 8.86 8.33
C PRO A 133 -8.68 8.37 7.44
N THR A 134 -9.10 7.14 7.67
CA THR A 134 -10.16 6.47 6.91
C THR A 134 -11.32 6.05 7.83
N LEU A 135 -12.50 5.78 7.24
CA LEU A 135 -13.62 5.19 7.99
C LEU A 135 -13.25 3.84 8.62
N TYR A 136 -12.37 3.09 7.97
CA TYR A 136 -11.92 1.80 8.49
C TYR A 136 -11.17 1.96 9.81
N ASP A 137 -10.37 3.02 9.97
CA ASP A 137 -9.65 3.30 11.23
C ASP A 137 -10.64 3.56 12.36
N VAL A 138 -11.72 4.30 12.10
CA VAL A 138 -12.82 4.55 13.06
C VAL A 138 -13.46 3.24 13.49
N LEU A 139 -13.80 2.36 12.54
CA LEU A 139 -14.41 1.06 12.84
C LEU A 139 -13.46 0.15 13.62
N ILE A 140 -12.18 0.13 13.26
CA ILE A 140 -11.14 -0.63 13.98
C ILE A 140 -11.02 -0.11 15.42
N ALA A 141 -10.99 1.19 15.62
CA ALA A 141 -10.93 1.80 16.94
C ALA A 141 -12.19 1.48 17.79
N LEU A 142 -13.38 1.54 17.19
CA LEU A 142 -14.65 1.21 17.85
C LEU A 142 -14.71 -0.26 18.25
N PHE A 143 -14.48 -1.18 17.32
CA PHE A 143 -14.54 -2.61 17.58
C PHE A 143 -13.39 -3.06 18.49
N GLY A 144 -12.18 -2.53 18.28
CA GLY A 144 -11.03 -2.78 19.15
C GLY A 144 -11.29 -2.30 20.58
N GLY A 145 -11.84 -1.10 20.75
CA GLY A 145 -12.24 -0.57 22.05
C GLY A 145 -13.34 -1.41 22.73
N ALA A 146 -14.35 -1.84 21.96
CA ALA A 146 -15.41 -2.71 22.48
C ALA A 146 -14.89 -4.07 22.93
N ALA A 147 -14.04 -4.71 22.12
CA ALA A 147 -13.39 -5.97 22.47
C ALA A 147 -12.51 -5.80 23.72
N GLY A 148 -11.73 -4.72 23.77
CA GLY A 148 -10.83 -4.39 24.89
C GLY A 148 -11.57 -4.23 26.21
N ILE A 149 -12.66 -3.45 26.25
CA ILE A 149 -13.43 -3.27 27.48
C ILE A 149 -14.15 -4.54 27.91
N LEU A 150 -14.72 -5.32 26.97
CA LEU A 150 -15.34 -6.59 27.27
C LEU A 150 -14.34 -7.58 27.88
N ALA A 151 -13.11 -7.67 27.30
CA ALA A 151 -12.05 -8.53 27.83
C ALA A 151 -11.61 -8.12 29.25
N LEU A 152 -11.54 -6.83 29.54
CA LEU A 152 -11.20 -6.32 30.89
C LEU A 152 -12.30 -6.51 31.92
N CYS A 153 -13.58 -6.48 31.49
CA CYS A 153 -14.74 -6.52 32.38
C CYS A 153 -15.31 -7.94 32.61
N THR A 154 -14.78 -8.97 31.92
CA THR A 154 -15.32 -10.35 32.01
C THR A 154 -14.26 -11.34 32.49
N LYS A 155 -14.68 -12.29 33.33
CA LYS A 155 -13.78 -13.35 33.90
C LYS A 155 -13.13 -14.21 32.82
N LYS A 156 -13.90 -14.56 31.77
CA LYS A 156 -13.41 -15.39 30.67
C LYS A 156 -12.61 -14.60 29.61
N GLY A 157 -12.78 -13.30 29.54
CA GLY A 157 -12.07 -12.45 28.57
C GLY A 157 -10.59 -12.26 28.89
N LYS A 158 -10.20 -12.33 30.17
CA LYS A 158 -8.82 -12.09 30.62
C LYS A 158 -7.78 -13.08 30.07
N GLY A 159 -8.20 -14.30 29.67
CA GLY A 159 -7.28 -15.33 29.17
C GLY A 159 -7.14 -15.41 27.65
N ASN A 160 -8.12 -14.91 26.89
CA ASN A 160 -8.23 -15.22 25.46
C ASN A 160 -7.88 -14.06 24.53
N VAL A 161 -7.87 -12.83 25.03
CA VAL A 161 -7.60 -11.65 24.19
C VAL A 161 -6.58 -10.79 24.91
N LEU A 162 -5.46 -10.53 24.28
CA LEU A 162 -4.60 -9.44 24.65
C LEU A 162 -5.32 -8.15 24.22
N PRO A 163 -6.09 -7.49 25.13
CA PRO A 163 -6.94 -6.35 24.75
C PRO A 163 -6.11 -5.20 24.20
N GLY A 164 -4.82 -5.18 24.53
CA GLY A 164 -3.86 -4.21 24.05
C GLY A 164 -3.62 -4.26 22.54
N VAL A 165 -3.74 -5.43 21.89
CA VAL A 165 -3.37 -5.58 20.48
C VAL A 165 -4.24 -4.73 19.57
N ALA A 166 -5.55 -4.89 19.64
CA ALA A 166 -6.47 -4.19 18.75
C ALA A 166 -6.51 -2.67 18.99
N ILE A 167 -6.34 -2.23 20.26
CA ILE A 167 -6.32 -0.82 20.62
C ILE A 167 -4.98 -0.18 20.28
N ALA A 168 -3.88 -0.86 20.58
CA ALA A 168 -2.54 -0.34 20.36
C ALA A 168 -2.22 -0.16 18.87
N THR A 169 -2.77 -1.00 17.98
CA THR A 169 -2.63 -0.87 16.52
C THR A 169 -3.16 0.45 15.98
N ALA A 170 -4.18 1.01 16.62
CA ALA A 170 -4.80 2.25 16.22
C ALA A 170 -4.12 3.51 16.77
N LEU A 171 -3.28 3.40 17.83
CA LEU A 171 -2.80 4.57 18.57
C LEU A 171 -1.31 4.89 18.33
N MET A 172 -0.46 3.89 18.36
CA MET A 172 0.98 4.10 18.41
C MET A 172 1.59 4.56 17.08
N PRO A 173 1.30 3.93 15.93
CA PRO A 173 1.84 4.35 14.65
C PRO A 173 1.49 5.79 14.27
N PRO A 174 0.25 6.28 14.47
CA PRO A 174 -0.06 7.67 14.20
C PRO A 174 0.75 8.66 15.04
N LEU A 175 1.05 8.34 16.32
CA LEU A 175 1.90 9.20 17.16
C LEU A 175 3.35 9.25 16.64
N CYS A 176 3.89 8.10 16.23
CA CYS A 176 5.24 8.05 15.64
C CYS A 176 5.29 8.81 14.31
N THR A 177 4.25 8.66 13.46
CA THR A 177 4.13 9.40 12.20
C THR A 177 3.96 10.91 12.42
N ALA A 178 3.24 11.33 13.46
CA ALA A 178 3.18 12.73 13.85
C ALA A 178 4.57 13.26 14.23
N GLY A 179 5.34 12.49 15.03
CA GLY A 179 6.73 12.82 15.35
C GLY A 179 7.63 12.92 14.10
N TYR A 180 7.45 12.01 13.14
CA TYR A 180 8.12 12.08 11.84
C TYR A 180 7.77 13.37 11.08
N GLY A 181 6.48 13.74 11.03
CA GLY A 181 6.02 14.98 10.39
C GLY A 181 6.69 16.22 10.95
N LEU A 182 6.89 16.29 12.29
CA LEU A 182 7.64 17.38 12.95
C LEU A 182 9.13 17.32 12.59
N ALA A 183 9.75 16.15 12.58
CA ALA A 183 11.18 15.99 12.29
C ALA A 183 11.54 16.43 10.88
N VAL A 184 10.68 16.15 9.90
CA VAL A 184 10.88 16.51 8.47
C VAL A 184 10.34 17.92 8.16
N GLY A 185 9.66 18.58 9.11
CA GLY A 185 9.04 19.89 8.90
C GLY A 185 7.79 19.87 8.02
N ASN A 186 7.15 18.69 7.84
CA ASN A 186 5.93 18.55 7.05
C ASN A 186 4.69 18.57 7.95
N LEU A 187 4.09 19.74 8.09
CA LEU A 187 2.90 19.94 8.93
C LEU A 187 1.68 19.13 8.45
N SER A 188 1.57 18.81 7.17
CA SER A 188 0.47 17.98 6.66
C SER A 188 0.55 16.55 7.22
N TYR A 189 1.74 15.98 7.29
CA TYR A 189 1.96 14.67 7.91
C TYR A 189 1.69 14.71 9.42
N PHE A 190 2.15 15.78 10.09
CA PHE A 190 1.88 15.95 11.51
C PHE A 190 0.39 16.00 11.81
N PHE A 191 -0.35 16.93 11.17
CA PHE A 191 -1.79 17.11 11.46
C PHE A 191 -2.62 15.91 11.01
N GLY A 192 -2.31 15.29 9.88
CA GLY A 192 -3.01 14.09 9.42
C GLY A 192 -2.89 12.92 10.40
N ALA A 193 -1.66 12.62 10.82
CA ALA A 193 -1.40 11.53 11.75
C ALA A 193 -1.90 11.84 13.18
N PHE A 194 -1.74 13.07 13.65
CA PHE A 194 -2.24 13.49 14.96
C PHE A 194 -3.76 13.46 15.02
N TYR A 195 -4.43 13.85 13.94
CA TYR A 195 -5.87 13.77 13.81
C TYR A 195 -6.37 12.32 13.83
N LEU A 196 -5.69 11.41 13.11
CA LEU A 196 -5.97 9.96 13.16
C LEU A 196 -5.86 9.41 14.59
N TYR A 197 -4.78 9.77 15.30
CA TYR A 197 -4.60 9.40 16.70
C TYR A 197 -5.75 9.89 17.57
N PHE A 198 -6.18 11.15 17.40
CA PHE A 198 -7.24 11.76 18.17
C PHE A 198 -8.60 11.11 17.92
N ILE A 199 -8.95 10.85 16.65
CA ILE A 199 -10.17 10.11 16.29
C ILE A 199 -10.18 8.74 16.97
N ASN A 200 -9.12 7.98 16.82
CA ASN A 200 -9.02 6.64 17.40
C ASN A 200 -9.20 6.69 18.93
N THR A 201 -8.60 7.67 19.60
CA THR A 201 -8.78 7.88 21.04
C THR A 201 -10.24 8.11 21.42
N VAL A 202 -10.92 8.98 20.70
CA VAL A 202 -12.35 9.29 20.97
C VAL A 202 -13.22 8.06 20.77
N PHE A 203 -13.00 7.29 19.69
CA PHE A 203 -13.82 6.11 19.40
C PHE A 203 -13.54 4.94 20.34
N ILE A 204 -12.30 4.74 20.79
CA ILE A 204 -11.96 3.76 21.83
C ILE A 204 -12.61 4.14 23.16
N ALA A 205 -12.50 5.41 23.56
CA ALA A 205 -13.15 5.89 24.79
C ALA A 205 -14.69 5.78 24.72
N LEU A 206 -15.29 6.08 23.57
CA LEU A 206 -16.72 5.91 23.32
C LEU A 206 -17.15 4.44 23.37
N ALA A 207 -16.39 3.53 22.74
CA ALA A 207 -16.65 2.10 22.81
C ALA A 207 -16.55 1.58 24.26
N THR A 208 -15.57 2.05 25.01
CA THR A 208 -15.42 1.76 26.45
C THR A 208 -16.61 2.25 27.24
N PHE A 209 -17.07 3.48 27.01
CA PHE A 209 -18.27 4.04 27.63
C PHE A 209 -19.49 3.16 27.37
N PHE A 210 -19.76 2.79 26.11
CA PHE A 210 -20.88 1.91 25.77
C PHE A 210 -20.74 0.51 26.39
N GLY A 211 -19.55 -0.07 26.40
CA GLY A 211 -19.30 -1.37 27.03
C GLY A 211 -19.58 -1.36 28.53
N VAL A 212 -19.13 -0.33 29.25
CA VAL A 212 -19.39 -0.12 30.67
C VAL A 212 -20.90 0.03 30.95
N ARG A 213 -21.60 0.77 30.09
CA ARG A 213 -23.05 0.98 30.20
C ARG A 213 -23.83 -0.32 29.88
N MET A 214 -23.40 -1.07 28.87
CA MET A 214 -24.00 -2.35 28.51
C MET A 214 -23.85 -3.38 29.64
N LEU A 215 -22.70 -3.41 30.31
CA LEU A 215 -22.43 -4.26 31.46
C LEU A 215 -23.03 -3.74 32.79
N ARG A 216 -23.81 -2.67 32.73
CA ARG A 216 -24.56 -2.10 33.86
C ARG A 216 -23.69 -1.81 35.10
N PHE A 217 -22.53 -1.14 34.90
CA PHE A 217 -21.73 -0.65 36.02
C PHE A 217 -22.50 0.44 36.78
N LYS A 218 -22.38 0.40 38.11
CA LYS A 218 -23.01 1.39 38.99
C LYS A 218 -22.33 2.74 38.82
N ARG A 219 -23.14 3.79 38.84
CA ARG A 219 -22.65 5.19 38.87
C ARG A 219 -22.14 5.53 40.25
N LYS A 220 -21.20 6.45 40.33
CA LYS A 220 -20.69 6.98 41.61
C LYS A 220 -21.71 8.02 42.11
N ASP A 221 -22.28 7.79 43.29
CA ASP A 221 -23.44 8.54 43.82
C ASP A 221 -23.13 10.00 44.25
N THR A 222 -21.88 10.46 44.09
CA THR A 222 -21.38 11.74 44.62
C THR A 222 -21.46 12.93 43.65
N VAL A 223 -22.10 12.82 42.49
CA VAL A 223 -22.11 13.90 41.49
C VAL A 223 -23.45 14.58 41.36
N ASP A 224 -23.49 15.90 41.56
CA ASP A 224 -24.66 16.76 41.31
C ASP A 224 -25.19 16.57 39.87
N THR A 225 -26.51 16.48 39.76
CA THR A 225 -27.22 16.29 38.47
C THR A 225 -26.87 17.39 37.45
N ALA A 226 -26.61 18.62 37.93
CA ALA A 226 -26.21 19.74 37.08
C ALA A 226 -24.82 19.53 36.44
N ARG A 227 -23.84 18.97 37.18
CA ARG A 227 -22.51 18.64 36.65
C ARG A 227 -22.56 17.50 35.65
N LEU A 228 -23.45 16.52 35.84
CA LEU A 228 -23.67 15.44 34.88
C LEU A 228 -24.17 15.94 33.52
N ALA A 229 -25.10 16.90 33.51
CA ALA A 229 -25.58 17.50 32.27
C ALA A 229 -24.46 18.23 31.49
N ILE A 230 -23.58 18.91 32.24
CA ILE A 230 -22.42 19.61 31.67
C ILE A 230 -21.44 18.58 31.06
N VAL A 231 -21.07 17.51 31.79
CA VAL A 231 -20.18 16.47 31.30
C VAL A 231 -20.74 15.77 30.05
N ASN A 232 -22.02 15.40 30.06
CA ASN A 232 -22.68 14.81 28.90
C ASN A 232 -22.65 15.75 27.68
N ARG A 233 -22.86 17.07 27.89
CA ARG A 233 -22.77 18.06 26.81
C ARG A 233 -21.36 18.16 26.24
N TYR A 234 -20.32 18.14 27.08
CA TYR A 234 -18.91 18.10 26.58
C TYR A 234 -18.59 16.84 25.82
N ILE A 235 -19.07 15.67 26.27
CA ILE A 235 -18.89 14.41 25.58
C ILE A 235 -19.54 14.41 24.20
N ILE A 236 -20.82 14.80 24.14
CA ILE A 236 -21.56 14.94 22.88
C ILE A 236 -20.86 15.95 21.98
N GLY A 237 -20.44 17.09 22.53
CA GLY A 237 -19.69 18.11 21.79
C GLY A 237 -18.37 17.56 21.20
N ALA A 238 -17.60 16.82 21.99
CA ALA A 238 -16.36 16.19 21.54
C ALA A 238 -16.61 15.16 20.43
N VAL A 239 -17.62 14.29 20.60
CA VAL A 239 -17.99 13.29 19.60
C VAL A 239 -18.45 13.96 18.30
N VAL A 240 -19.32 14.96 18.37
CA VAL A 240 -19.79 15.70 17.19
C VAL A 240 -18.62 16.43 16.51
N LEU A 241 -17.78 17.11 17.28
CA LEU A 241 -16.62 17.83 16.77
C LEU A 241 -15.63 16.91 16.04
N THR A 242 -15.47 15.67 16.49
CA THR A 242 -14.59 14.68 15.83
C THR A 242 -15.29 13.97 14.69
N MET A 243 -16.58 13.68 14.78
CA MET A 243 -17.29 12.97 13.73
C MET A 243 -17.49 13.81 12.46
N LEU A 244 -17.75 15.11 12.58
CA LEU A 244 -18.00 15.94 11.40
C LEU A 244 -16.81 15.98 10.42
N PRO A 245 -15.58 16.33 10.85
CA PRO A 245 -14.42 16.31 9.96
C PRO A 245 -14.08 14.89 9.47
N ALA A 246 -14.18 13.88 10.34
CA ALA A 246 -13.92 12.49 9.99
C ALA A 246 -14.89 12.00 8.90
N THR A 247 -16.18 12.31 9.02
CA THR A 247 -17.19 11.96 8.02
C THR A 247 -16.92 12.69 6.70
N TYR A 248 -16.57 13.98 6.75
CA TYR A 248 -16.23 14.76 5.56
C TYR A 248 -15.01 14.14 4.82
N MET A 249 -13.91 13.89 5.53
CA MET A 249 -12.71 13.27 4.97
C MET A 249 -13.01 11.87 4.42
N THR A 250 -13.81 11.07 5.14
CA THR A 250 -14.21 9.74 4.67
C THR A 250 -14.98 9.80 3.36
N VAL A 251 -15.97 10.71 3.26
CA VAL A 251 -16.74 10.89 2.02
C VAL A 251 -15.81 11.29 0.87
N GLN A 252 -14.85 12.16 1.12
CA GLN A 252 -13.86 12.57 0.13
C GLN A 252 -13.00 11.38 -0.32
N ILE A 253 -12.41 10.64 0.60
CA ILE A 253 -11.58 9.46 0.30
C ILE A 253 -12.37 8.38 -0.46
N VAL A 254 -13.62 8.13 -0.04
CA VAL A 254 -14.49 7.17 -0.75
C VAL A 254 -14.79 7.65 -2.17
N ARG A 255 -15.05 8.95 -2.37
CA ARG A 255 -15.26 9.52 -3.71
C ARG A 255 -14.00 9.36 -4.57
N GLU A 256 -12.84 9.71 -4.06
CA GLU A 256 -11.55 9.56 -4.75
C GLU A 256 -11.28 8.09 -5.09
N SER A 257 -11.50 7.17 -4.15
CA SER A 257 -11.30 5.72 -4.37
C SER A 257 -12.28 5.16 -5.41
N VAL A 258 -13.56 5.55 -5.38
CA VAL A 258 -14.55 5.15 -6.39
C VAL A 258 -14.17 5.71 -7.76
N GLN A 259 -13.75 6.95 -7.81
CA GLN A 259 -13.31 7.62 -9.03
C GLN A 259 -12.07 6.93 -9.63
N GLU A 260 -11.05 6.64 -8.82
CA GLU A 260 -9.87 5.89 -9.24
C GLU A 260 -10.22 4.50 -9.79
N ASN A 261 -11.09 3.78 -9.10
CA ASN A 261 -11.56 2.47 -9.56
C ASN A 261 -12.34 2.57 -10.89
N ASN A 262 -13.13 3.61 -11.09
CA ASN A 262 -13.83 3.86 -12.35
C ASN A 262 -12.84 4.18 -13.48
N ILE A 263 -11.80 4.97 -13.20
CA ILE A 263 -10.71 5.25 -14.14
C ILE A 263 -9.98 3.97 -14.53
N LEU A 264 -9.61 3.13 -13.56
CA LEU A 264 -8.94 1.86 -13.81
C LEU A 264 -9.80 0.94 -14.71
N LYS A 265 -11.11 0.86 -14.45
CA LYS A 265 -12.04 0.10 -15.30
C LYS A 265 -12.14 0.67 -16.71
N PHE A 266 -12.27 1.99 -16.84
CA PHE A 266 -12.32 2.69 -18.10
C PHE A 266 -11.04 2.45 -18.92
N VAL A 267 -9.90 2.64 -18.29
CA VAL A 267 -8.58 2.45 -18.87
C VAL A 267 -8.39 1.01 -19.38
N LYS A 268 -8.72 0.03 -18.53
CA LYS A 268 -8.61 -1.38 -18.87
C LYS A 268 -9.52 -1.78 -20.03
N ASN A 269 -10.78 -1.37 -19.99
CA ASN A 269 -11.77 -1.80 -20.98
C ASN A 269 -11.63 -1.07 -22.33
N GLU A 270 -11.29 0.21 -22.31
CA GLU A 270 -11.28 1.02 -23.54
C GLU A 270 -9.89 1.08 -24.22
N PHE A 271 -8.81 0.80 -23.50
CA PHE A 271 -7.46 0.93 -24.03
C PHE A 271 -6.68 -0.39 -24.02
N GLU A 272 -6.58 -1.10 -22.90
CA GLU A 272 -5.78 -2.34 -22.81
C GLU A 272 -6.38 -3.46 -23.69
N THR A 273 -7.71 -3.60 -23.72
CA THR A 273 -8.39 -4.60 -24.56
C THR A 273 -8.16 -4.36 -26.05
N LYS A 274 -7.83 -3.12 -26.46
CA LYS A 274 -7.50 -2.75 -27.83
C LYS A 274 -6.01 -2.88 -28.18
N GLY A 275 -5.19 -3.34 -27.20
CA GLY A 275 -3.76 -3.63 -27.36
C GLY A 275 -2.84 -2.44 -27.10
N ALA A 276 -3.34 -1.36 -26.51
CA ALA A 276 -2.54 -0.27 -26.00
C ALA A 276 -2.08 -0.62 -24.56
N GLN A 277 -0.80 -0.48 -24.26
CA GLN A 277 -0.28 -0.59 -22.90
C GLN A 277 -0.32 0.79 -22.23
N ILE A 278 -0.83 0.84 -21.00
CA ILE A 278 -0.92 2.08 -20.24
C ILE A 278 0.27 2.18 -19.29
N ILE A 279 1.03 3.28 -19.43
CA ILE A 279 2.17 3.57 -18.55
C ILE A 279 1.71 4.30 -17.31
N SER A 280 0.83 5.30 -17.47
CA SER A 280 0.30 6.08 -16.36
C SER A 280 -1.03 6.71 -16.72
N HIS A 281 -1.82 6.97 -15.68
CA HIS A 281 -3.00 7.82 -15.75
C HIS A 281 -2.93 8.82 -14.60
N LYS A 282 -3.30 10.06 -14.85
CA LYS A 282 -3.28 11.12 -13.85
C LYS A 282 -4.41 12.09 -14.10
N ILE A 283 -5.09 12.45 -13.01
CA ILE A 283 -6.08 13.54 -13.01
C ILE A 283 -5.33 14.83 -12.77
N ASP A 284 -5.61 15.82 -13.60
CA ASP A 284 -5.23 17.20 -13.34
C ASP A 284 -6.45 17.94 -12.77
N ASP A 285 -6.45 18.17 -11.47
CA ASP A 285 -7.55 18.82 -10.75
C ASP A 285 -7.78 20.26 -11.22
N LYS A 286 -6.74 20.94 -11.73
CA LYS A 286 -6.85 22.33 -12.21
C LYS A 286 -7.59 22.44 -13.53
N SER A 287 -7.36 21.49 -14.44
CA SER A 287 -7.96 21.48 -15.77
C SER A 287 -9.14 20.50 -15.88
N SER A 288 -9.45 19.76 -14.81
CA SER A 288 -10.42 18.64 -14.84
C SER A 288 -10.15 17.70 -16.01
N ALA A 289 -8.86 17.39 -16.27
CA ALA A 289 -8.45 16.54 -17.36
C ALA A 289 -7.92 15.20 -16.86
N LEU A 290 -8.40 14.12 -17.47
CA LEU A 290 -7.85 12.77 -17.31
C LEU A 290 -6.78 12.56 -18.37
N ASN A 291 -5.53 12.64 -17.97
CA ASN A 291 -4.38 12.39 -18.82
C ASN A 291 -4.01 10.91 -18.77
N ILE A 292 -4.07 10.23 -19.89
CA ILE A 292 -3.69 8.83 -20.04
C ILE A 292 -2.49 8.74 -20.97
N VAL A 293 -1.41 8.12 -20.52
CA VAL A 293 -0.21 7.88 -21.32
C VAL A 293 -0.22 6.43 -21.78
N THR A 294 -0.26 6.24 -23.11
CA THR A 294 -0.31 4.90 -23.74
C THR A 294 0.92 4.65 -24.60
N VAL A 295 1.36 3.39 -24.64
CA VAL A 295 2.47 2.92 -25.50
C VAL A 295 2.06 1.59 -26.13
N GLY A 296 2.63 1.28 -27.28
CA GLY A 296 2.34 0.05 -28.03
C GLY A 296 1.51 0.32 -29.26
N LYS A 297 0.35 -0.32 -29.41
CA LYS A 297 -0.50 -0.10 -30.55
C LYS A 297 -1.06 1.32 -30.53
N ARG A 298 -0.80 2.08 -31.59
CA ARG A 298 -1.33 3.43 -31.74
C ARG A 298 -2.83 3.37 -31.96
N LEU A 299 -3.56 4.10 -31.12
CA LEU A 299 -5.02 4.25 -31.23
C LEU A 299 -5.34 5.30 -32.28
N THR A 300 -6.39 5.05 -33.03
CA THR A 300 -6.91 6.01 -34.02
C THR A 300 -7.74 7.11 -33.34
N ASP A 301 -7.87 8.27 -33.98
CA ASP A 301 -8.70 9.36 -33.48
C ASP A 301 -10.19 8.95 -33.30
N ALA A 302 -10.68 8.02 -34.14
CA ALA A 302 -11.99 7.44 -33.99
C ALA A 302 -12.14 6.61 -32.72
N GLU A 303 -11.16 5.76 -32.38
CA GLU A 303 -11.16 4.95 -31.17
C GLU A 303 -11.08 5.82 -29.90
N ILE A 304 -10.32 6.92 -29.94
CA ILE A 304 -10.24 7.89 -28.84
C ILE A 304 -11.57 8.67 -28.70
N SER A 305 -12.18 9.05 -29.81
CA SER A 305 -13.49 9.72 -29.80
C SER A 305 -14.59 8.83 -29.23
N ASP A 306 -14.58 7.53 -29.56
CA ASP A 306 -15.54 6.56 -29.04
C ASP A 306 -15.30 6.28 -27.54
N ALA A 307 -14.03 6.18 -27.11
CA ALA A 307 -13.70 6.09 -25.69
C ALA A 307 -14.20 7.33 -24.91
N ARG A 308 -14.06 8.53 -25.50
CA ARG A 308 -14.56 9.78 -24.89
C ARG A 308 -16.08 9.76 -24.71
N LYS A 309 -16.86 9.23 -25.65
CA LYS A 309 -18.33 9.11 -25.54
C LYS A 309 -18.74 8.13 -24.44
N ARG A 310 -17.92 7.09 -24.17
CA ARG A 310 -18.23 6.08 -23.15
C ARG A 310 -17.78 6.45 -21.75
N MET A 311 -17.14 7.62 -21.56
CA MET A 311 -16.78 8.10 -20.22
C MET A 311 -18.01 8.21 -19.29
N ASP A 312 -19.18 8.48 -19.85
CA ASP A 312 -20.45 8.56 -19.12
C ASP A 312 -20.82 7.23 -18.45
N GLU A 313 -20.57 6.09 -19.13
CA GLU A 313 -20.83 4.75 -18.57
C GLU A 313 -19.99 4.46 -17.32
N TYR A 314 -18.83 5.13 -17.20
CA TYR A 314 -17.91 4.99 -16.07
C TYR A 314 -18.02 6.14 -15.04
N LYS A 315 -19.03 7.02 -15.17
CA LYS A 315 -19.23 8.20 -14.30
C LYS A 315 -18.02 9.15 -14.29
N LEU A 316 -17.38 9.34 -15.44
CA LEU A 316 -16.21 10.20 -15.65
C LEU A 316 -16.52 11.43 -16.50
N GLU A 317 -17.80 11.79 -16.66
CA GLU A 317 -18.30 12.91 -17.48
C GLU A 317 -17.64 14.26 -17.14
N GLN A 318 -17.26 14.42 -15.86
CA GLN A 318 -16.63 15.65 -15.37
C GLN A 318 -15.21 15.88 -15.90
N PHE A 319 -14.59 14.86 -16.52
CA PHE A 319 -13.21 14.94 -16.99
C PHE A 319 -13.11 15.06 -18.49
N LYS A 320 -12.15 15.84 -18.95
CA LYS A 320 -11.74 15.90 -20.36
C LYS A 320 -10.68 14.83 -20.60
N LEU A 321 -10.97 13.89 -21.49
CA LEU A 321 -10.02 12.85 -21.87
C LEU A 321 -8.88 13.45 -22.70
N ASN A 322 -7.65 13.28 -22.24
CA ASN A 322 -6.44 13.63 -22.95
C ASN A 322 -5.55 12.37 -23.06
N VAL A 323 -5.39 11.86 -24.28
CA VAL A 323 -4.60 10.64 -24.53
C VAL A 323 -3.27 11.04 -25.17
N ILE A 324 -2.19 10.76 -24.49
CA ILE A 324 -0.84 11.00 -24.94
C ILE A 324 -0.28 9.66 -25.41
N GLN A 325 -0.01 9.55 -26.72
CA GLN A 325 0.50 8.33 -27.33
C GLN A 325 1.97 8.51 -27.64
N GLY A 326 2.82 7.63 -27.06
CA GLY A 326 4.25 7.60 -27.31
C GLY A 326 4.66 6.36 -28.09
N THR A 327 5.68 6.47 -28.93
CA THR A 327 6.47 5.33 -29.38
C THR A 327 7.33 4.84 -28.22
N GLN A 328 7.85 3.61 -28.27
CA GLN A 328 8.70 3.07 -27.19
C GLN A 328 9.90 3.96 -26.87
N THR A 329 10.38 4.75 -27.83
CA THR A 329 11.51 5.67 -27.68
C THR A 329 11.09 6.98 -26.97
N ASP A 330 9.85 7.42 -27.12
CA ASP A 330 9.37 8.69 -26.53
C ASP A 330 8.88 8.51 -25.08
N SER A 331 8.71 7.27 -24.61
CA SER A 331 8.24 6.99 -23.25
C SER A 331 9.16 7.55 -22.17
N LEU A 332 10.47 7.56 -22.43
CA LEU A 332 11.49 8.12 -21.54
C LEU A 332 11.41 9.67 -21.45
N MET A 333 11.23 10.35 -22.57
CA MET A 333 11.05 11.80 -22.58
C MET A 333 9.73 12.23 -21.94
N LEU A 334 8.66 11.48 -22.18
CA LEU A 334 7.35 11.76 -21.59
C LEU A 334 7.32 11.55 -20.08
N SER A 335 7.98 10.52 -19.56
CA SER A 335 8.09 10.30 -18.12
C SER A 335 8.87 11.41 -17.42
N GLN A 336 9.89 11.97 -18.09
CA GLN A 336 10.61 13.12 -17.59
C GLN A 336 9.77 14.41 -17.58
N MET A 337 8.93 14.65 -18.59
CA MET A 337 8.01 15.81 -18.63
C MET A 337 6.89 15.72 -17.57
N LEU A 338 6.39 14.54 -17.26
CA LEU A 338 5.37 14.34 -16.22
C LEU A 338 5.94 14.49 -14.79
N ASN A 339 7.25 14.28 -14.60
CA ASN A 339 7.94 14.40 -13.32
C ASN A 339 8.24 15.83 -12.87
N VAL A 340 8.14 16.83 -13.74
CA VAL A 340 8.47 18.22 -13.40
C VAL A 340 7.47 18.86 -12.41
N ASN A 341 6.28 18.26 -12.22
CA ASN A 341 5.21 18.84 -11.41
C ASN A 341 4.84 18.10 -10.11
N GLY A 342 5.63 17.13 -9.62
CA GLY A 342 5.25 16.43 -8.41
C GLY A 342 6.40 15.81 -7.61
N ASN A 343 6.71 16.42 -6.50
CA ASN A 343 7.87 16.16 -5.60
C ASN A 343 7.80 14.86 -4.75
N SER A 344 7.01 13.85 -5.11
CA SER A 344 6.84 12.65 -4.26
C SER A 344 7.01 11.29 -4.95
N GLY A 345 7.56 11.26 -6.16
CA GLY A 345 7.68 10.04 -6.98
C GLY A 345 9.09 9.63 -7.40
N GLN A 346 10.16 10.32 -6.98
CA GLN A 346 11.50 10.12 -7.54
C GLN A 346 12.08 8.71 -7.33
N ALA A 347 11.90 8.10 -6.18
CA ALA A 347 12.50 6.77 -5.89
C ALA A 347 11.82 5.61 -6.66
N LYS A 348 10.49 5.66 -6.88
CA LYS A 348 9.80 4.64 -7.68
C LYS A 348 10.07 4.77 -9.18
N ASN A 349 10.31 5.99 -9.65
CA ASN A 349 10.52 6.25 -11.08
C ASN A 349 11.92 5.86 -11.55
N THR A 350 12.95 5.99 -10.72
CA THR A 350 14.32 5.51 -11.05
C THR A 350 14.35 3.99 -11.21
N THR A 351 13.70 3.25 -10.31
CA THR A 351 13.63 1.78 -10.40
C THR A 351 12.84 1.31 -11.64
N LEU A 352 11.74 1.99 -11.98
CA LEU A 352 10.97 1.70 -13.19
C LEU A 352 11.72 2.04 -14.47
N LEU A 353 12.50 3.12 -14.47
CA LEU A 353 13.38 3.49 -15.58
C LEU A 353 14.50 2.49 -15.78
N GLU A 354 15.18 2.06 -14.71
CA GLU A 354 16.19 1.01 -14.75
C GLU A 354 15.62 -0.33 -15.24
N GLN A 355 14.43 -0.70 -14.80
CA GLN A 355 13.74 -1.90 -15.27
C GLN A 355 13.34 -1.79 -16.75
N ALA A 356 12.86 -0.64 -17.20
CA ALA A 356 12.52 -0.39 -18.60
C ALA A 356 13.75 -0.47 -19.51
N ASP A 357 14.87 0.13 -19.08
CA ASP A 357 16.15 0.04 -19.78
C ASP A 357 16.67 -1.40 -19.85
N GLN A 358 16.58 -2.15 -18.76
CA GLN A 358 16.95 -3.57 -18.73
C GLN A 358 16.05 -4.40 -19.66
N ILE A 359 14.73 -4.17 -19.65
CA ILE A 359 13.79 -4.86 -20.57
C ILE A 359 14.11 -4.52 -22.02
N GLN A 360 14.41 -3.25 -22.32
CA GLN A 360 14.77 -2.83 -23.69
C GLN A 360 16.10 -3.43 -24.13
N ALA A 361 17.12 -3.42 -23.28
CA ALA A 361 18.40 -4.06 -23.55
C ALA A 361 18.25 -5.58 -23.75
N LEU A 362 17.42 -6.26 -22.93
CA LEU A 362 17.12 -7.67 -23.06
C LEU A 362 16.33 -7.98 -24.34
N LYS A 363 15.35 -7.14 -24.71
CA LYS A 363 14.60 -7.29 -25.97
C LYS A 363 15.51 -7.13 -27.18
N ALA A 364 16.33 -6.09 -27.22
CA ALA A 364 17.31 -5.88 -28.30
C ALA A 364 18.28 -7.04 -28.42
N LYS A 365 18.73 -7.56 -27.28
CA LYS A 365 19.59 -8.74 -27.22
C LYS A 365 18.88 -10.00 -27.75
N ASN A 366 17.63 -10.20 -27.36
CA ASN A 366 16.79 -11.31 -27.80
C ASN A 366 16.52 -11.23 -29.33
N GLU A 367 16.17 -10.04 -29.83
CA GLU A 367 16.01 -9.82 -31.29
C GLU A 367 17.29 -10.12 -32.08
N SER A 368 18.45 -9.78 -31.52
CA SER A 368 19.72 -10.10 -32.14
C SER A 368 19.96 -11.61 -32.23
N TYR A 369 19.54 -12.38 -31.23
CA TYR A 369 19.64 -13.85 -31.24
C TYR A 369 18.59 -14.50 -32.14
N GLU A 370 17.38 -13.97 -32.23
CA GLU A 370 16.32 -14.54 -33.07
C GLU A 370 16.41 -14.15 -34.54
N ARG A 371 17.16 -13.12 -34.89
CA ARG A 371 17.28 -12.62 -36.27
C ARG A 371 17.82 -13.69 -37.22
N LEU A 372 18.89 -14.39 -36.90
CA LEU A 372 19.51 -15.41 -37.76
C LEU A 372 18.62 -16.66 -37.90
N PRO A 373 18.02 -17.24 -36.84
CA PRO A 373 17.08 -18.34 -36.96
C PRO A 373 15.86 -18.01 -37.84
N ARG A 374 15.29 -16.80 -37.70
CA ARG A 374 14.18 -16.34 -38.56
C ARG A 374 14.62 -16.23 -40.01
N LEU A 375 15.80 -15.62 -40.29
CA LEU A 375 16.35 -15.56 -41.64
C LEU A 375 16.62 -16.95 -42.22
N ALA A 376 17.13 -17.91 -41.45
CA ALA A 376 17.31 -19.28 -41.89
C ALA A 376 16.01 -19.94 -42.35
N ASN A 377 14.92 -19.68 -41.61
CA ASN A 377 13.61 -20.20 -41.95
C ASN A 377 13.04 -19.55 -43.24
N ASP A 378 13.20 -18.24 -43.40
CA ASP A 378 12.79 -17.52 -44.61
C ASP A 378 13.55 -17.98 -45.87
N MET A 379 14.86 -18.25 -45.73
CA MET A 379 15.74 -18.71 -46.80
C MET A 379 15.50 -20.17 -47.19
N ARG A 380 14.69 -20.93 -46.45
CA ARG A 380 14.45 -22.36 -46.67
C ARG A 380 13.99 -22.72 -48.09
N LYS A 381 13.17 -21.85 -48.69
CA LYS A 381 12.72 -22.04 -50.08
C LYS A 381 13.71 -21.54 -51.11
N GLU A 382 14.43 -20.46 -50.78
CA GLU A 382 15.41 -19.83 -51.67
C GLU A 382 16.65 -20.71 -51.86
N ILE A 383 17.13 -21.39 -50.80
CA ILE A 383 18.33 -22.24 -50.83
C ILE A 383 18.18 -23.41 -51.80
N LEU A 384 16.96 -23.97 -51.95
CA LEU A 384 16.67 -25.06 -52.89
C LEU A 384 16.86 -24.64 -54.33
N ALA A 385 16.66 -23.34 -54.67
CA ALA A 385 16.91 -22.81 -56.00
C ALA A 385 18.39 -22.67 -56.32
N VAL A 386 19.24 -22.41 -55.29
CA VAL A 386 20.69 -22.23 -55.43
C VAL A 386 21.43 -23.55 -55.29
N CYS A 387 20.98 -24.41 -54.36
CA CYS A 387 21.53 -25.72 -54.08
C CYS A 387 20.40 -26.75 -53.89
N PRO A 388 19.94 -27.43 -54.96
CA PRO A 388 18.85 -28.41 -54.92
C PRO A 388 19.13 -29.62 -54.01
N GLN A 389 20.38 -29.82 -53.65
CA GLN A 389 20.82 -30.94 -52.80
C GLN A 389 20.82 -30.63 -51.31
N ALA A 390 20.56 -29.37 -50.91
CA ALA A 390 20.51 -28.96 -49.51
C ALA A 390 19.30 -29.59 -48.80
N THR A 391 19.53 -30.12 -47.60
CA THR A 391 18.52 -30.73 -46.73
C THR A 391 18.19 -29.84 -45.55
N SER A 392 19.16 -29.13 -45.02
CA SER A 392 19.00 -28.21 -43.91
C SER A 392 19.91 -26.99 -44.02
N ILE A 393 19.53 -25.89 -43.35
CA ILE A 393 20.39 -24.72 -43.18
C ILE A 393 20.26 -24.23 -41.73
N SER A 394 21.41 -24.03 -41.08
CA SER A 394 21.54 -23.45 -39.76
C SER A 394 22.42 -22.22 -39.79
N LEU A 395 21.99 -21.13 -39.19
CA LEU A 395 22.72 -19.87 -39.12
C LEU A 395 22.95 -19.49 -37.68
N THR A 396 24.19 -19.15 -37.32
CA THR A 396 24.51 -18.68 -35.96
C THR A 396 25.65 -17.65 -35.99
N ASN A 397 25.66 -16.77 -34.99
CA ASN A 397 26.79 -15.89 -34.73
C ASN A 397 27.82 -16.62 -33.88
N VAL A 398 29.09 -16.58 -34.29
CA VAL A 398 30.20 -17.20 -33.59
C VAL A 398 31.21 -16.13 -33.20
N ALA A 399 31.62 -16.18 -31.93
CA ALA A 399 32.76 -15.43 -31.44
C ALA A 399 33.93 -16.41 -31.32
N GLU A 400 34.97 -16.23 -32.13
CA GLU A 400 36.18 -17.06 -32.13
C GLU A 400 37.28 -16.33 -31.35
N ALA A 401 37.66 -16.87 -30.20
CA ALA A 401 38.78 -16.39 -29.42
C ALA A 401 40.03 -17.19 -29.84
N ARG A 402 41.06 -16.54 -30.36
CA ARG A 402 42.34 -17.19 -30.70
C ARG A 402 43.16 -17.39 -29.44
N VAL A 403 43.77 -18.56 -29.34
CA VAL A 403 44.58 -18.95 -28.17
C VAL A 403 45.94 -18.25 -28.16
N ASP A 404 46.41 -17.81 -29.33
CA ASP A 404 47.73 -17.17 -29.59
C ASP A 404 47.68 -15.64 -29.50
N THR A 405 46.50 -15.04 -29.50
CA THR A 405 46.31 -13.58 -29.46
C THR A 405 45.10 -13.19 -28.60
N THR A 406 45.09 -11.97 -28.05
CA THR A 406 43.96 -11.44 -27.24
C THR A 406 42.78 -10.95 -28.08
N THR A 407 42.79 -11.23 -29.41
CA THR A 407 41.75 -10.74 -30.32
C THR A 407 40.61 -11.73 -30.47
N THR A 408 39.38 -11.27 -30.30
CA THR A 408 38.15 -12.02 -30.59
C THR A 408 37.59 -11.56 -31.93
N THR A 409 37.42 -12.51 -32.86
CA THR A 409 36.77 -12.21 -34.15
C THR A 409 35.35 -12.73 -34.18
N HIS A 410 34.43 -11.93 -34.73
CA HIS A 410 33.03 -12.28 -34.86
C HIS A 410 32.71 -12.57 -36.33
N TYR A 411 32.00 -13.67 -36.57
CA TYR A 411 31.55 -14.02 -37.91
C TYR A 411 30.25 -14.81 -37.87
N VAL A 412 29.50 -14.80 -38.99
CA VAL A 412 28.32 -15.65 -39.17
C VAL A 412 28.78 -17.02 -39.66
N MET A 413 28.40 -18.08 -38.95
CA MET A 413 28.58 -19.45 -39.39
C MET A 413 27.29 -19.97 -40.03
N ALA A 414 27.38 -20.47 -41.23
CA ALA A 414 26.35 -21.19 -41.93
C ALA A 414 26.71 -22.66 -42.05
N VAL A 415 25.87 -23.53 -41.51
CA VAL A 415 26.00 -25.00 -41.68
C VAL A 415 24.89 -25.44 -42.63
N VAL A 416 25.26 -26.12 -43.72
CA VAL A 416 24.32 -26.61 -44.71
C VAL A 416 24.54 -28.10 -44.91
N ASP A 417 23.52 -28.90 -44.62
CA ASP A 417 23.57 -30.35 -44.87
C ASP A 417 23.11 -30.65 -46.28
N CYS A 418 23.81 -31.54 -46.95
CA CYS A 418 23.53 -31.91 -48.35
C CYS A 418 23.42 -33.40 -48.51
N LYS A 419 22.53 -33.87 -49.39
CA LYS A 419 22.38 -35.31 -49.72
C LYS A 419 23.61 -35.93 -50.37
N ARG A 420 24.49 -35.14 -51.00
CA ARG A 420 25.73 -35.56 -51.66
C ARG A 420 26.79 -34.46 -51.47
N LYS A 421 28.07 -34.85 -51.51
CA LYS A 421 29.16 -33.89 -51.46
C LYS A 421 29.09 -32.89 -52.61
N LEU A 422 29.09 -31.62 -52.28
CA LEU A 422 29.03 -30.52 -53.26
C LEU A 422 30.34 -30.39 -54.01
N SER A 423 30.27 -30.06 -55.28
CA SER A 423 31.43 -29.64 -56.06
C SER A 423 32.01 -28.33 -55.51
N VAL A 424 33.33 -28.09 -55.79
CA VAL A 424 33.97 -26.82 -55.37
C VAL A 424 33.25 -25.58 -55.97
N ALA A 425 32.74 -25.72 -57.18
CA ALA A 425 31.99 -24.65 -57.88
C ALA A 425 30.65 -24.34 -57.20
N ASP A 426 29.92 -25.39 -56.80
CA ASP A 426 28.62 -25.22 -56.10
C ASP A 426 28.82 -24.68 -54.70
N LYS A 427 29.87 -25.09 -53.98
CA LYS A 427 30.21 -24.55 -52.68
C LYS A 427 30.54 -23.04 -52.74
N ASN A 428 31.29 -22.63 -53.77
CA ASN A 428 31.60 -21.21 -53.98
C ASN A 428 30.36 -20.40 -54.33
N ARG A 429 29.45 -20.93 -55.17
CA ARG A 429 28.17 -20.29 -55.49
C ARG A 429 27.31 -20.12 -54.26
N LEU A 430 27.17 -21.15 -53.46
CA LEU A 430 26.39 -21.12 -52.21
C LEU A 430 27.00 -20.12 -51.22
N HIS A 431 28.32 -20.08 -51.08
CA HIS A 431 29.00 -19.12 -50.21
C HIS A 431 28.77 -17.66 -50.64
N GLN A 432 28.90 -17.37 -51.94
CA GLN A 432 28.66 -16.02 -52.48
C GLN A 432 27.20 -15.59 -52.29
N TRP A 433 26.25 -16.48 -52.54
CA TRP A 433 24.82 -16.21 -52.34
C TRP A 433 24.50 -15.95 -50.86
N LEU A 434 24.97 -16.80 -49.94
CA LEU A 434 24.80 -16.61 -48.51
C LEU A 434 25.36 -15.27 -48.00
N ARG A 435 26.59 -14.94 -48.46
CA ARG A 435 27.24 -13.68 -48.09
C ARG A 435 26.47 -12.47 -48.55
N ALA A 436 25.94 -12.48 -49.77
CA ALA A 436 25.11 -11.40 -50.29
C ALA A 436 23.77 -11.30 -49.59
N ARG A 437 23.10 -12.41 -49.27
CA ARG A 437 21.76 -12.45 -48.65
C ARG A 437 21.80 -12.06 -47.19
N LEU A 438 22.83 -12.44 -46.47
CA LEU A 438 23.04 -12.14 -45.06
C LEU A 438 23.63 -10.74 -44.80
N LYS A 439 24.17 -10.10 -45.89
CA LYS A 439 24.97 -8.86 -45.80
C LYS A 439 26.03 -8.95 -44.71
N ALA A 440 26.70 -10.10 -44.61
CA ALA A 440 27.70 -10.38 -43.59
C ALA A 440 29.11 -10.03 -44.12
N ASP A 441 29.86 -9.26 -43.32
CA ASP A 441 31.23 -8.90 -43.64
C ASP A 441 32.15 -10.13 -43.63
N SER A 442 31.89 -11.06 -42.71
CA SER A 442 32.59 -12.33 -42.56
C SER A 442 31.62 -13.50 -42.41
N LEU A 443 31.74 -14.50 -43.30
CA LEU A 443 30.91 -15.70 -43.34
C LEU A 443 31.80 -16.93 -43.42
N ARG A 444 31.56 -17.92 -42.56
CA ARG A 444 32.16 -19.25 -42.64
C ARG A 444 31.11 -20.28 -43.00
N LEU A 445 31.28 -20.94 -44.14
CA LEU A 445 30.36 -21.97 -44.63
C LEU A 445 30.94 -23.37 -44.33
N ILE A 446 30.13 -24.16 -43.60
CA ILE A 446 30.40 -25.60 -43.38
C ILE A 446 29.32 -26.34 -44.17
N VAL A 447 29.75 -27.31 -44.98
CA VAL A 447 28.86 -28.19 -45.74
C VAL A 447 29.15 -29.62 -45.31
N GLU A 448 28.15 -30.26 -44.77
CA GLU A 448 28.17 -31.66 -44.33
C GLU A 448 27.40 -32.57 -45.27
#